data_9a8277b851c2f2ff3e609ae937fe31c1
#
_entry.id   9a8277b851c2f2ff3e609ae937fe31c1
#
_cell.length_a   1.000
_cell.length_b   1.000
_cell.length_c   1.000
_cell.angle_alpha   90.00
_cell.angle_beta   90.00
_cell.angle_gamma   90.00
#
_symmetry.space_group_name_H-M   'P 1'
#
loop_
_entity.id
_entity.type
_entity.pdbx_description
1 polymer ?
#
loop_
_entity_poly.entity_id
_entity_poly.type
_entity_poly.pdbx_seq_one_letter_code
_entity_poly.pdbx_strand_id
1 'polypeptide(L)'
;ASDVYKRQVLGGDGTLTSISHNIDSNTPVMGVNSHPRSGDPNGSVGFYMDSNIETFTQDLESALSGNAIVNRLPRLQATIETTSGNKIRSDPAMNDLLVANTHQYAPSKYNLRRGDIDIKQQSSGLLFSTWLGQGAWFNQIARKSNLGNAEESQSHYLVIARDIDPSTEDERYMTWTSEPTVITSDMHRGYVVPDGWDEYQFNRGATVTVDLSGPVLQLLTFRKSMNEIFETE
;
A
#
# COMPACT_ATOMS: atom_id res chain seq x y z
N ALA A 1 -8.22 4.34 -33.06
CA ALA A 1 -8.64 4.84 -31.76
C ALA A 1 -8.35 3.73 -30.75
N SER A 2 -7.36 3.91 -29.89
CA SER A 2 -7.16 3.00 -28.76
C SER A 2 -8.34 3.21 -27.82
N ASP A 3 -9.15 2.17 -27.63
CA ASP A 3 -10.19 2.15 -26.59
C ASP A 3 -9.46 2.18 -25.23
N VAL A 4 -9.22 3.38 -24.72
CA VAL A 4 -8.73 3.57 -23.35
C VAL A 4 -9.91 3.28 -22.44
N TYR A 5 -9.96 2.05 -21.92
CA TYR A 5 -10.94 1.70 -20.89
C TYR A 5 -10.65 2.52 -19.64
N LYS A 6 -11.61 3.37 -19.26
CA LYS A 6 -11.62 4.06 -17.98
C LYS A 6 -12.51 3.28 -17.02
N ARG A 7 -12.09 3.09 -15.78
CA ARG A 7 -12.90 2.45 -14.74
C ARG A 7 -13.42 3.47 -13.76
N GLN A 8 -14.67 3.31 -13.37
CA GLN A 8 -15.30 4.07 -12.29
C GLN A 8 -15.47 3.15 -11.09
N VAL A 9 -15.07 3.65 -9.93
CA VAL A 9 -15.23 2.95 -8.66
C VAL A 9 -16.20 3.74 -7.81
N LEU A 10 -17.36 3.17 -7.57
CA LEU A 10 -18.41 3.75 -6.74
C LEU A 10 -18.34 3.11 -5.35
N GLY A 11 -18.04 3.89 -4.33
CA GLY A 11 -17.88 3.39 -2.95
C GLY A 11 -17.09 4.34 -2.06
N GLY A 12 -16.30 3.81 -1.17
CA GLY A 12 -15.32 4.52 -0.36
C GLY A 12 -13.88 4.10 -0.69
N ASP A 13 -12.91 4.62 0.05
CA ASP A 13 -11.48 4.32 -0.15
C ASP A 13 -11.19 2.82 -0.14
N GLY A 14 -11.79 2.04 0.78
CA GLY A 14 -11.64 0.59 0.83
C GLY A 14 -12.13 -0.13 -0.44
N THR A 15 -13.18 0.39 -1.09
CA THR A 15 -13.66 -0.16 -2.37
C THR A 15 -12.64 0.08 -3.47
N LEU A 16 -12.04 1.28 -3.50
CA LEU A 16 -11.04 1.61 -4.50
C LEU A 16 -9.75 0.79 -4.30
N THR A 17 -9.27 0.66 -3.07
CA THR A 17 -8.08 -0.17 -2.78
C THR A 17 -8.29 -1.61 -3.21
N SER A 18 -9.43 -2.23 -2.88
CA SER A 18 -9.75 -3.60 -3.28
C SER A 18 -9.80 -3.77 -4.81
N ILE A 19 -10.51 -2.89 -5.51
CA ILE A 19 -10.62 -2.96 -6.97
C ILE A 19 -9.27 -2.69 -7.64
N SER A 20 -8.43 -1.83 -7.06
CA SER A 20 -7.13 -1.45 -7.61
C SER A 20 -6.19 -2.64 -7.81
N HIS A 21 -6.32 -3.70 -7.01
CA HIS A 21 -5.54 -4.93 -7.14
C HIS A 21 -5.60 -5.52 -8.55
N ASN A 22 -6.74 -5.37 -9.21
CA ASN A 22 -7.00 -5.89 -10.56
C ASN A 22 -6.88 -4.84 -11.68
N ILE A 23 -6.27 -3.68 -11.39
CA ILE A 23 -6.11 -2.61 -12.37
C ILE A 23 -4.65 -2.53 -12.81
N ASP A 24 -4.45 -2.56 -14.12
CA ASP A 24 -3.14 -2.38 -14.74
C ASP A 24 -2.71 -0.90 -14.79
N SER A 25 -1.47 -0.66 -15.25
CA SER A 25 -0.90 0.69 -15.34
C SER A 25 -1.46 1.56 -16.48
N ASN A 26 -2.32 1.01 -17.35
CA ASN A 26 -2.84 1.70 -18.53
C ASN A 26 -4.31 2.13 -18.38
N THR A 27 -4.97 1.65 -17.32
CA THR A 27 -6.38 1.90 -17.08
C THR A 27 -6.57 3.03 -16.06
N PRO A 28 -6.98 4.25 -16.49
CA PRO A 28 -7.30 5.32 -15.56
C PRO A 28 -8.55 4.99 -14.73
N VAL A 29 -8.50 5.36 -13.46
CA VAL A 29 -9.55 5.10 -12.47
C VAL A 29 -10.11 6.40 -11.96
N MET A 30 -11.42 6.51 -11.91
CA MET A 30 -12.18 7.59 -11.29
C MET A 30 -12.82 7.07 -10.01
N GLY A 31 -12.46 7.64 -8.86
CA GLY A 31 -13.10 7.33 -7.58
C GLY A 31 -14.31 8.23 -7.34
N VAL A 32 -15.45 7.62 -7.02
CA VAL A 32 -16.71 8.31 -6.70
C VAL A 32 -17.16 7.94 -5.29
N ASN A 33 -17.04 8.88 -4.35
CA ASN A 33 -17.47 8.66 -2.96
C ASN A 33 -19.00 8.59 -2.88
N SER A 34 -19.53 7.40 -2.71
CA SER A 34 -20.99 7.17 -2.63
C SER A 34 -21.58 7.53 -1.27
N HIS A 35 -20.74 7.66 -0.22
CA HIS A 35 -21.17 7.96 1.14
C HIS A 35 -20.10 8.83 1.83
N PRO A 36 -20.00 10.12 1.50
CA PRO A 36 -19.00 11.01 2.06
C PRO A 36 -19.26 11.30 3.55
N ARG A 37 -18.18 11.38 4.32
CA ARG A 37 -18.21 11.68 5.76
C ARG A 37 -18.78 13.07 6.08
N SER A 38 -18.77 13.99 5.13
CA SER A 38 -19.38 15.31 5.28
C SER A 38 -20.89 15.27 5.56
N GLY A 39 -21.55 14.21 5.12
CA GLY A 39 -23.00 14.01 5.35
C GLY A 39 -23.34 13.03 6.48
N ASP A 40 -22.39 12.13 6.84
CA ASP A 40 -22.57 11.13 7.89
C ASP A 40 -21.20 10.78 8.50
N PRO A 41 -21.04 10.86 9.84
CA PRO A 41 -19.79 10.48 10.52
C PRO A 41 -19.29 9.07 10.22
N ASN A 42 -20.18 8.14 9.84
CA ASN A 42 -19.85 6.77 9.44
C ASN A 42 -19.43 6.66 7.96
N GLY A 43 -19.50 7.74 7.21
CA GLY A 43 -19.12 7.77 5.80
C GLY A 43 -17.61 7.64 5.57
N SER A 44 -17.23 7.44 4.32
CA SER A 44 -15.84 7.40 3.87
C SER A 44 -15.19 8.79 3.92
N VAL A 45 -13.90 8.82 4.29
CA VAL A 45 -13.08 10.03 4.18
C VAL A 45 -12.97 10.47 2.72
N GLY A 46 -12.85 9.50 1.80
CA GLY A 46 -12.72 9.77 0.37
C GLY A 46 -11.34 10.29 -0.01
N PHE A 47 -10.28 9.76 0.62
CA PHE A 47 -8.91 10.18 0.34
C PHE A 47 -8.51 10.00 -1.14
N TYR A 48 -9.01 8.91 -1.77
CA TYR A 48 -8.81 8.62 -3.19
C TYR A 48 -10.02 8.97 -4.06
N MET A 49 -11.08 9.56 -3.48
CA MET A 49 -12.39 9.74 -4.11
C MET A 49 -12.68 11.23 -4.34
N ASP A 50 -12.18 11.81 -5.44
CA ASP A 50 -12.36 13.24 -5.73
C ASP A 50 -13.77 13.56 -6.27
N SER A 51 -14.54 12.58 -6.69
CA SER A 51 -15.93 12.77 -7.15
C SER A 51 -16.92 12.26 -6.09
N ASN A 52 -18.13 12.81 -6.10
CA ASN A 52 -19.27 12.39 -5.28
C ASN A 52 -20.58 12.54 -6.07
N ILE A 53 -21.73 12.24 -5.44
CA ILE A 53 -23.03 12.26 -6.11
C ILE A 53 -23.39 13.65 -6.69
N GLU A 54 -22.93 14.73 -6.06
CA GLU A 54 -23.25 16.10 -6.48
C GLU A 54 -22.41 16.54 -7.69
N THR A 55 -21.15 16.05 -7.77
CA THR A 55 -20.18 16.47 -8.78
C THR A 55 -20.04 15.45 -9.92
N PHE A 56 -20.59 14.26 -9.76
CA PHE A 56 -20.37 13.11 -10.65
C PHE A 56 -20.54 13.44 -12.14
N THR A 57 -21.64 14.12 -12.52
CA THR A 57 -21.93 14.40 -13.93
C THR A 57 -20.84 15.27 -14.56
N GLN A 58 -20.43 16.35 -13.90
CA GLN A 58 -19.40 17.25 -14.37
C GLN A 58 -18.03 16.56 -14.41
N ASP A 59 -17.71 15.80 -13.37
CA ASP A 59 -16.43 15.08 -13.26
C ASP A 59 -16.33 13.98 -14.33
N LEU A 60 -17.45 13.28 -14.62
CA LEU A 60 -17.50 12.29 -15.69
C LEU A 60 -17.30 12.93 -17.08
N GLU A 61 -17.95 14.06 -17.35
CA GLU A 61 -17.74 14.81 -18.60
C GLU A 61 -16.28 15.24 -18.75
N SER A 62 -15.67 15.71 -17.67
CA SER A 62 -14.24 16.07 -17.63
C SER A 62 -13.34 14.87 -17.90
N ALA A 63 -13.63 13.72 -17.29
CA ALA A 63 -12.89 12.48 -17.54
C ALA A 63 -13.01 12.00 -18.98
N LEU A 64 -14.22 12.06 -19.57
CA LEU A 64 -14.47 11.60 -20.94
C LEU A 64 -13.84 12.54 -21.98
N SER A 65 -13.82 13.85 -21.72
CA SER A 65 -13.20 14.86 -22.60
C SER A 65 -11.69 14.96 -22.46
N GLY A 66 -11.08 14.23 -21.52
CA GLY A 66 -9.63 14.27 -21.27
C GLY A 66 -9.14 15.48 -20.49
N ASN A 67 -10.04 16.18 -19.80
CA ASN A 67 -9.71 17.35 -18.97
C ASN A 67 -9.44 17.01 -17.50
N ALA A 68 -9.62 15.75 -17.10
CA ALA A 68 -9.23 15.28 -15.77
C ALA A 68 -7.70 15.24 -15.64
N ILE A 69 -7.20 15.47 -14.43
CA ILE A 69 -5.78 15.33 -14.11
C ILE A 69 -5.51 13.85 -13.81
N VAL A 70 -4.40 13.33 -14.32
CA VAL A 70 -3.99 11.93 -14.10
C VAL A 70 -2.84 11.90 -13.11
N ASN A 71 -3.11 11.46 -11.89
CA ASN A 71 -2.10 11.22 -10.87
C ASN A 71 -1.58 9.78 -10.99
N ARG A 72 -0.26 9.61 -10.97
CA ARG A 72 0.41 8.32 -11.12
C ARG A 72 0.89 7.83 -9.76
N LEU A 73 0.10 6.96 -9.13
CA LEU A 73 0.34 6.49 -7.76
C LEU A 73 1.18 5.21 -7.78
N PRO A 74 2.38 5.21 -7.17
CA PRO A 74 3.19 4.00 -7.00
C PRO A 74 2.50 3.04 -6.05
N ARG A 75 2.73 1.74 -6.24
CA ARG A 75 2.15 0.69 -5.39
C ARG A 75 3.23 -0.27 -4.91
N LEU A 76 3.14 -0.66 -3.65
CA LEU A 76 3.95 -1.74 -3.11
C LEU A 76 3.58 -3.07 -3.77
N GLN A 77 4.58 -3.92 -3.99
CA GLN A 77 4.34 -5.29 -4.39
C GLN A 77 5.35 -6.23 -3.71
N ALA A 78 4.88 -7.41 -3.34
CA ALA A 78 5.72 -8.47 -2.82
C ALA A 78 5.98 -9.52 -3.91
N THR A 79 7.23 -9.95 -4.03
CA THR A 79 7.62 -11.14 -4.79
C THR A 79 8.07 -12.21 -3.82
N ILE A 80 7.29 -13.27 -3.70
CA ILE A 80 7.56 -14.40 -2.80
C ILE A 80 8.25 -15.50 -3.59
N GLU A 81 9.42 -15.93 -3.12
CA GLU A 81 10.11 -17.10 -3.63
C GLU A 81 10.02 -18.22 -2.59
N THR A 82 9.37 -19.32 -2.97
CA THR A 82 9.19 -20.48 -2.12
C THR A 82 10.48 -21.30 -2.05
N THR A 83 10.60 -22.19 -1.06
CA THR A 83 11.74 -23.11 -0.93
C THR A 83 11.89 -24.09 -2.11
N SER A 84 10.83 -24.27 -2.91
CA SER A 84 10.86 -25.03 -4.17
C SER A 84 11.28 -24.21 -5.39
N GLY A 85 11.57 -22.91 -5.21
CA GLY A 85 11.97 -21.99 -6.29
C GLY A 85 10.81 -21.38 -7.08
N ASN A 86 9.56 -21.66 -6.70
CA ASN A 86 8.41 -21.00 -7.34
C ASN A 86 8.32 -19.53 -6.93
N LYS A 87 8.07 -18.65 -7.89
CA LYS A 87 7.87 -17.22 -7.66
C LYS A 87 6.40 -16.84 -7.78
N ILE A 88 5.89 -16.15 -6.77
CA ILE A 88 4.51 -15.65 -6.70
C ILE A 88 4.60 -14.15 -6.47
N ARG A 89 3.88 -13.37 -7.25
CA ARG A 89 3.71 -11.93 -7.01
C ARG A 89 2.38 -11.71 -6.29
N SER A 90 2.39 -10.90 -5.25
CA SER A 90 1.16 -10.45 -4.60
C SER A 90 0.39 -9.49 -5.49
N ASP A 91 -0.85 -9.21 -5.14
CA ASP A 91 -1.52 -8.01 -5.64
C ASP A 91 -0.76 -6.77 -5.20
N PRO A 92 -0.83 -5.67 -6.00
CA PRO A 92 -0.15 -4.42 -5.67
C PRO A 92 -0.95 -3.64 -4.62
N ALA A 93 -0.28 -3.18 -3.55
CA ALA A 93 -0.93 -2.41 -2.48
C ALA A 93 -0.80 -0.90 -2.69
N MET A 94 -1.88 -0.17 -2.48
CA MET A 94 -1.92 1.29 -2.51
C MET A 94 -1.49 1.90 -1.18
N ASN A 95 -1.94 1.32 -0.07
CA ASN A 95 -1.67 1.83 1.27
C ASN A 95 -0.54 1.08 1.95
N ASP A 96 -0.75 -0.18 2.26
CA ASP A 96 0.14 -0.96 3.09
C ASP A 96 0.20 -2.44 2.70
N LEU A 97 1.28 -3.09 3.15
CA LEU A 97 1.49 -4.51 2.96
C LEU A 97 1.99 -5.09 4.28
N LEU A 98 1.28 -6.09 4.79
CA LEU A 98 1.63 -6.78 6.02
C LEU A 98 2.40 -8.07 5.72
N VAL A 99 3.49 -8.30 6.46
CA VAL A 99 4.19 -9.59 6.52
C VAL A 99 4.18 -10.09 7.96
N ALA A 100 3.47 -11.17 8.25
CA ALA A 100 3.30 -11.64 9.61
C ALA A 100 3.07 -13.15 9.73
N ASN A 101 3.07 -13.65 10.97
CA ASN A 101 2.62 -15.01 11.28
C ASN A 101 1.09 -15.11 11.08
N THR A 102 0.65 -16.24 10.54
CA THR A 102 -0.78 -16.53 10.36
C THR A 102 -1.55 -16.55 11.70
N HIS A 103 -0.88 -16.90 12.78
CA HIS A 103 -1.47 -16.96 14.10
C HIS A 103 -1.09 -15.74 14.93
N GLN A 104 -2.06 -14.95 15.34
CA GLN A 104 -1.86 -13.74 16.15
C GLN A 104 -1.20 -13.98 17.51
N TYR A 105 -1.31 -15.20 18.05
CA TYR A 105 -0.68 -15.61 19.31
C TYR A 105 0.77 -16.08 19.14
N ALA A 106 1.25 -16.19 17.93
CA ALA A 106 2.62 -16.63 17.63
C ALA A 106 3.43 -15.46 17.05
N PRO A 107 4.68 -15.28 17.50
CA PRO A 107 5.50 -14.20 16.98
C PRO A 107 5.87 -14.42 15.51
N SER A 108 5.99 -13.35 14.79
CA SER A 108 6.58 -13.28 13.46
C SER A 108 8.09 -13.29 13.59
N LYS A 109 8.73 -14.35 13.10
CA LYS A 109 10.20 -14.54 13.13
C LYS A 109 10.74 -14.46 11.72
N TYR A 110 11.73 -13.61 11.53
CA TYR A 110 12.29 -13.36 10.20
C TYR A 110 13.73 -12.88 10.26
N ASN A 111 14.42 -13.03 9.13
CA ASN A 111 15.63 -12.27 8.82
C ASN A 111 15.29 -11.20 7.78
N LEU A 112 15.59 -9.92 8.07
CA LEU A 112 15.38 -8.78 7.20
C LEU A 112 16.72 -8.29 6.66
N ARG A 113 16.80 -8.10 5.34
CA ARG A 113 17.98 -7.54 4.67
C ARG A 113 17.59 -6.37 3.80
N ARG A 114 18.37 -5.28 3.86
CA ARG A 114 18.26 -4.11 2.98
C ARG A 114 19.60 -3.37 2.96
N GLY A 115 20.24 -3.27 1.79
CA GLY A 115 21.60 -2.75 1.70
C GLY A 115 22.55 -3.48 2.65
N ASP A 116 23.22 -2.73 3.53
CA ASP A 116 24.14 -3.28 4.55
C ASP A 116 23.41 -3.76 5.82
N ILE A 117 22.11 -3.63 5.90
CA ILE A 117 21.30 -4.08 7.05
C ILE A 117 21.01 -5.57 6.88
N ASP A 118 21.40 -6.37 7.87
CA ASP A 118 21.05 -7.79 8.01
C ASP A 118 20.68 -8.05 9.47
N ILE A 119 19.40 -8.30 9.72
CA ILE A 119 18.82 -8.33 11.07
C ILE A 119 17.94 -9.56 11.23
N LYS A 120 18.21 -10.34 12.27
CA LYS A 120 17.29 -11.40 12.70
C LYS A 120 16.42 -10.87 13.84
N GLN A 121 15.11 -10.86 13.63
CA GLN A 121 14.17 -10.20 14.54
C GLN A 121 12.91 -11.03 14.77
N GLN A 122 12.24 -10.72 15.88
CA GLN A 122 10.93 -11.24 16.26
C GLN A 122 10.00 -10.09 16.65
N SER A 123 8.78 -10.11 16.12
CA SER A 123 7.77 -9.06 16.34
C SER A 123 6.34 -9.57 16.10
N SER A 124 5.34 -8.70 16.19
CA SER A 124 3.97 -9.02 15.74
C SER A 124 3.78 -8.88 14.22
N GLY A 125 4.87 -8.73 13.46
CA GLY A 125 4.89 -8.59 12.00
C GLY A 125 5.47 -7.27 11.54
N LEU A 126 5.78 -7.21 10.24
CA LEU A 126 6.27 -6.02 9.53
C LEU A 126 5.13 -5.40 8.74
N LEU A 127 4.96 -4.10 8.88
CA LEU A 127 4.03 -3.32 8.08
C LEU A 127 4.82 -2.38 7.17
N PHE A 128 4.65 -2.54 5.87
CA PHE A 128 5.17 -1.67 4.83
C PHE A 128 4.11 -0.65 4.45
N SER A 129 4.47 0.60 4.23
CA SER A 129 3.54 1.64 3.81
C SER A 129 4.09 2.43 2.64
N THR A 130 3.26 2.68 1.64
CA THR A 130 3.53 3.72 0.65
C THR A 130 3.53 5.09 1.34
N TRP A 131 4.06 6.12 0.68
CA TRP A 131 3.97 7.47 1.21
C TRP A 131 2.50 7.91 1.42
N LEU A 132 1.62 7.58 0.49
CA LEU A 132 0.18 7.89 0.59
C LEU A 132 -0.54 7.06 1.67
N GLY A 133 -0.08 5.84 1.94
CA GLY A 133 -0.64 4.95 2.94
C GLY A 133 -0.42 5.37 4.40
N GLN A 134 0.43 6.39 4.65
CA GLN A 134 0.73 6.87 6.00
C GLN A 134 -0.51 7.29 6.80
N GLY A 135 -1.56 7.79 6.13
CA GLY A 135 -2.82 8.19 6.75
C GLY A 135 -3.74 7.03 7.14
N ALA A 136 -3.47 5.82 6.63
CA ALA A 136 -4.27 4.61 6.85
C ALA A 136 -3.88 3.89 8.16
N TRP A 137 -3.92 2.57 8.17
CA TRP A 137 -3.58 1.76 9.35
C TRP A 137 -2.17 2.02 9.89
N PHE A 138 -1.21 2.29 9.01
CA PHE A 138 0.16 2.62 9.35
C PHE A 138 0.27 3.76 10.39
N ASN A 139 -0.55 4.80 10.28
CA ASN A 139 -0.56 5.94 11.20
C ASN A 139 -0.78 5.52 12.67
N GLN A 140 -1.63 4.52 12.91
CA GLN A 140 -1.94 4.07 14.27
C GLN A 140 -0.74 3.36 14.93
N ILE A 141 0.09 2.72 14.11
CA ILE A 141 1.29 1.99 14.56
C ILE A 141 2.47 2.97 14.68
N ALA A 142 2.67 3.80 13.65
CA ALA A 142 3.77 4.77 13.58
C ALA A 142 3.77 5.80 14.71
N ARG A 143 2.61 6.15 15.27
CA ARG A 143 2.51 7.08 16.44
C ARG A 143 3.27 6.60 17.67
N LYS A 144 3.57 5.32 17.78
CA LYS A 144 4.34 4.73 18.88
C LYS A 144 5.85 4.73 18.61
N SER A 145 6.25 4.95 17.37
CA SER A 145 7.63 4.93 16.91
C SER A 145 8.07 6.36 16.60
N ASN A 146 9.27 6.74 17.05
CA ASN A 146 9.82 8.07 16.77
C ASN A 146 10.41 8.11 15.34
N LEU A 147 9.55 7.89 14.35
CA LEU A 147 9.93 7.94 12.95
C LEU A 147 10.17 9.39 12.58
N GLY A 148 11.38 9.71 12.13
CA GLY A 148 11.74 11.05 11.66
C GLY A 148 10.77 11.52 10.55
N ASN A 149 10.72 12.84 10.34
CA ASN A 149 9.94 13.41 9.24
C ASN A 149 10.35 12.75 7.93
N ALA A 150 9.36 12.23 7.21
CA ALA A 150 9.58 11.69 5.87
C ALA A 150 10.11 12.81 4.96
N GLU A 151 11.11 12.50 4.15
CA GLU A 151 11.25 13.23 2.90
C GLU A 151 9.97 12.95 2.11
N GLU A 152 9.22 14.00 1.77
CA GLU A 152 7.95 13.90 1.07
C GLU A 152 8.21 13.38 -0.35
N SER A 153 8.19 12.06 -0.51
CA SER A 153 8.44 11.45 -1.81
C SER A 153 7.64 10.18 -2.00
N GLN A 154 6.80 10.16 -3.03
CA GLN A 154 6.08 8.98 -3.46
C GLN A 154 6.99 7.87 -4.01
N SER A 155 8.28 8.17 -4.28
CA SER A 155 9.27 7.19 -4.72
C SER A 155 9.85 6.34 -3.58
N HIS A 156 9.44 6.62 -2.33
CA HIS A 156 9.90 5.92 -1.14
C HIS A 156 8.74 5.21 -0.42
N TYR A 157 9.09 4.18 0.30
CA TYR A 157 8.19 3.47 1.22
C TYR A 157 8.87 3.32 2.59
N LEU A 158 8.08 3.03 3.59
CA LEU A 158 8.56 2.79 4.95
C LEU A 158 8.15 1.41 5.42
N VAL A 159 9.01 0.75 6.20
CA VAL A 159 8.68 -0.49 6.91
C VAL A 159 8.86 -0.28 8.40
N ILE A 160 7.90 -0.74 9.19
CA ILE A 160 7.96 -0.76 10.65
C ILE A 160 7.63 -2.15 11.18
N ALA A 161 8.28 -2.54 12.27
CA ALA A 161 7.85 -3.72 13.03
C ALA A 161 6.77 -3.34 14.04
N ARG A 162 5.83 -4.26 14.21
CA ARG A 162 4.78 -4.16 15.23
C ARG A 162 5.24 -4.93 16.46
N ASP A 163 5.20 -4.28 17.63
CA ASP A 163 5.51 -4.90 18.92
C ASP A 163 6.78 -5.78 18.87
N ILE A 164 7.93 -5.14 18.68
CA ILE A 164 9.24 -5.80 18.61
C ILE A 164 9.53 -6.48 19.94
N ASP A 165 10.05 -7.72 19.88
CA ASP A 165 10.63 -8.37 21.04
C ASP A 165 11.91 -7.58 21.47
N PRO A 166 11.95 -7.02 22.70
CA PRO A 166 13.09 -6.20 23.17
C PRO A 166 14.44 -6.92 23.07
N SER A 167 14.46 -8.26 23.15
CA SER A 167 15.69 -9.03 23.03
C SER A 167 16.27 -9.09 21.61
N THR A 168 15.48 -8.71 20.60
CA THR A 168 15.84 -8.71 19.18
C THR A 168 15.68 -7.32 18.55
N GLU A 169 15.52 -6.28 19.38
CA GLU A 169 15.22 -4.92 18.94
C GLU A 169 16.36 -4.34 18.10
N ASP A 170 16.03 -3.98 16.86
CA ASP A 170 16.89 -3.26 15.94
C ASP A 170 16.00 -2.49 14.97
N GLU A 171 16.03 -1.17 15.04
CA GLU A 171 15.16 -0.27 14.27
C GLU A 171 15.87 0.40 13.08
N ARG A 172 17.13 0.06 12.78
CA ARG A 172 17.93 0.70 11.73
C ARG A 172 17.25 0.69 10.35
N TYR A 173 16.40 -0.28 10.11
CA TYR A 173 15.63 -0.39 8.84
C TYR A 173 14.36 0.45 8.81
N MET A 174 13.92 1.02 9.95
CA MET A 174 12.68 1.81 10.03
C MET A 174 12.90 3.23 9.48
N THR A 175 13.33 3.30 8.24
CA THR A 175 13.62 4.54 7.51
C THR A 175 12.96 4.51 6.14
N TRP A 176 12.61 5.67 5.61
CA TRP A 176 12.12 5.80 4.25
C TRP A 176 13.18 5.33 3.25
N THR A 177 12.77 4.56 2.27
CA THR A 177 13.68 3.93 1.31
C THR A 177 13.02 3.66 -0.03
N SER A 178 13.82 3.69 -1.10
CA SER A 178 13.47 3.16 -2.41
C SER A 178 14.11 1.78 -2.66
N GLU A 179 15.01 1.32 -1.76
CA GLU A 179 15.70 0.04 -1.90
C GLU A 179 14.77 -1.14 -1.58
N PRO A 180 14.83 -2.24 -2.33
CA PRO A 180 14.08 -3.45 -2.01
C PRO A 180 14.43 -3.99 -0.63
N THR A 181 13.42 -4.36 0.14
CA THR A 181 13.59 -5.05 1.44
C THR A 181 13.32 -6.54 1.24
N VAL A 182 14.30 -7.37 1.61
CA VAL A 182 14.21 -8.83 1.50
C VAL A 182 14.00 -9.42 2.89
N ILE A 183 13.01 -10.28 3.02
CA ILE A 183 12.65 -10.95 4.26
C ILE A 183 12.72 -12.47 4.04
N THR A 184 13.47 -13.17 4.87
CA THR A 184 13.45 -14.64 4.92
C THR A 184 12.62 -15.09 6.10
N SER A 185 11.63 -15.94 5.86
CA SER A 185 10.73 -16.44 6.90
C SER A 185 11.38 -17.49 7.79
N ASP A 186 11.27 -17.32 9.10
CA ASP A 186 11.51 -18.37 10.11
C ASP A 186 10.19 -18.80 10.79
N MET A 187 9.06 -18.42 10.20
CA MET A 187 7.71 -18.75 10.66
C MET A 187 7.26 -20.10 10.08
N HIS A 188 6.64 -20.94 10.91
CA HIS A 188 6.05 -22.19 10.41
C HIS A 188 4.95 -21.90 9.38
N ARG A 189 4.12 -20.88 9.65
CA ARG A 189 3.10 -20.34 8.75
C ARG A 189 3.13 -18.83 8.80
N GLY A 190 3.44 -18.22 7.69
CA GLY A 190 3.40 -16.78 7.51
C GLY A 190 2.56 -16.42 6.31
N TYR A 191 2.21 -15.17 6.22
CA TYR A 191 1.48 -14.59 5.10
C TYR A 191 1.99 -13.18 4.76
N VAL A 192 1.70 -12.80 3.53
CA VAL A 192 1.82 -11.44 3.01
C VAL A 192 0.42 -10.98 2.63
N VAL A 193 0.01 -9.80 3.08
CA VAL A 193 -1.36 -9.29 2.86
C VAL A 193 -1.28 -7.85 2.36
N PRO A 194 -1.59 -7.59 1.08
CA PRO A 194 -1.69 -6.24 0.52
C PRO A 194 -3.04 -5.60 0.88
N ASP A 195 -3.03 -4.35 1.38
CA ASP A 195 -4.20 -3.52 1.71
C ASP A 195 -5.28 -4.21 2.56
N GLY A 196 -4.90 -5.25 3.31
CA GLY A 196 -5.81 -6.01 4.16
C GLY A 196 -6.75 -6.97 3.40
N TRP A 197 -6.46 -7.30 2.14
CA TRP A 197 -7.26 -8.20 1.32
C TRP A 197 -6.59 -9.58 1.17
N ASP A 198 -6.41 -10.10 -0.02
CA ASP A 198 -5.96 -11.47 -0.28
C ASP A 198 -4.64 -11.84 0.39
N GLU A 199 -4.56 -13.06 0.97
CA GLU A 199 -3.42 -13.58 1.70
C GLU A 199 -2.53 -14.45 0.82
N TYR A 200 -1.23 -14.20 0.84
CA TYR A 200 -0.21 -15.00 0.15
C TYR A 200 0.65 -15.74 1.16
N GLN A 201 0.75 -17.06 1.04
CA GLN A 201 1.54 -17.88 1.97
C GLN A 201 3.03 -17.55 1.91
N PHE A 202 3.64 -17.39 3.08
CA PHE A 202 5.04 -17.07 3.28
C PHE A 202 5.63 -17.93 4.40
N ASN A 203 5.83 -19.19 4.15
CA ASN A 203 6.24 -20.18 5.14
C ASN A 203 7.76 -20.21 5.34
N ARG A 204 8.23 -20.97 6.35
CA ARG A 204 9.64 -21.09 6.73
C ARG A 204 10.54 -21.40 5.55
N GLY A 205 11.63 -20.63 5.44
CA GLY A 205 12.64 -20.75 4.40
C GLY A 205 12.28 -20.04 3.08
N ALA A 206 11.01 -19.60 2.90
CA ALA A 206 10.66 -18.75 1.79
C ALA A 206 11.27 -17.36 1.98
N THR A 207 11.50 -16.65 0.87
CA THR A 207 11.89 -15.25 0.86
C THR A 207 10.79 -14.39 0.24
N VAL A 208 10.61 -13.18 0.73
CA VAL A 208 9.80 -12.16 0.09
C VAL A 208 10.63 -10.91 -0.13
N THR A 209 10.57 -10.38 -1.33
CA THR A 209 11.11 -9.06 -1.66
C THR A 209 9.94 -8.09 -1.77
N VAL A 210 9.99 -6.99 -1.02
CA VAL A 210 8.99 -5.92 -1.05
C VAL A 210 9.63 -4.65 -1.57
N ASP A 211 9.01 -4.04 -2.54
CA ASP A 211 9.43 -2.77 -3.15
C ASP A 211 8.24 -2.04 -3.81
N LEU A 212 8.50 -0.90 -4.47
CA LEU A 212 7.51 -0.12 -5.24
C LEU A 212 7.41 -0.59 -6.70
N SER A 213 7.60 -1.89 -6.98
CA SER A 213 7.54 -2.45 -8.34
C SER A 213 6.12 -2.77 -8.83
N GLY A 214 5.11 -2.51 -8.03
CA GLY A 214 3.71 -2.69 -8.44
C GLY A 214 3.35 -1.83 -9.65
N PRO A 215 2.41 -2.29 -10.51
CA PRO A 215 1.90 -1.47 -11.60
C PRO A 215 1.38 -0.13 -11.08
N VAL A 216 1.86 0.99 -11.62
CA VAL A 216 1.41 2.33 -11.22
C VAL A 216 -0.09 2.47 -11.45
N LEU A 217 -0.84 2.96 -10.46
CA LEU A 217 -2.26 3.28 -10.63
C LEU A 217 -2.41 4.69 -11.20
N GLN A 218 -3.21 4.85 -12.26
CA GLN A 218 -3.59 6.15 -12.79
C GLN A 218 -4.90 6.59 -12.15
N LEU A 219 -4.84 7.50 -11.16
CA LEU A 219 -6.01 8.06 -10.49
C LEU A 219 -6.42 9.37 -11.16
N LEU A 220 -7.68 9.48 -11.58
CA LEU A 220 -8.27 10.70 -12.11
C LEU A 220 -8.72 11.61 -10.97
N THR A 221 -8.30 12.86 -11.01
CA THR A 221 -8.76 13.93 -10.10
C THR A 221 -9.24 15.14 -10.89
N PHE A 222 -10.06 15.97 -10.24
CA PHE A 222 -10.79 17.05 -10.87
C PHE A 222 -10.58 18.39 -10.17
N ARG A 223 -10.11 18.38 -8.91
CA ARG A 223 -9.95 19.56 -8.07
C ARG A 223 -8.49 19.80 -7.71
N LYS A 224 -8.09 21.06 -7.71
CA LYS A 224 -6.72 21.45 -7.40
C LYS A 224 -6.28 20.95 -6.02
N SER A 225 -7.16 21.04 -5.02
CA SER A 225 -6.88 20.57 -3.66
C SER A 225 -6.56 19.07 -3.56
N MET A 226 -7.16 18.26 -4.43
CA MET A 226 -6.83 16.82 -4.51
C MET A 226 -5.51 16.57 -5.22
N ASN A 227 -5.21 17.39 -6.26
CA ASN A 227 -3.93 17.27 -6.96
C ASN A 227 -2.76 17.60 -6.04
N GLU A 228 -2.87 18.65 -5.23
CA GLU A 228 -1.83 19.04 -4.28
C GLU A 228 -1.46 17.94 -3.29
N ILE A 229 -2.39 17.00 -3.00
CA ILE A 229 -2.11 15.82 -2.17
C ILE A 229 -1.23 14.79 -2.91
N PHE A 230 -1.37 14.70 -4.23
CA PHE A 230 -0.72 13.67 -5.05
C PHE A 230 0.48 14.17 -5.84
N GLU A 231 0.72 15.49 -5.89
CA GLU A 231 1.83 16.14 -6.63
C GLU A 231 3.17 16.20 -5.86
N THR A 232 3.29 15.55 -4.72
CA THR A 232 4.58 15.52 -3.99
C THR A 232 5.65 14.80 -4.82
N GLU A 233 6.73 15.53 -5.14
CA GLU A 233 7.90 15.09 -5.92
C GLU A 233 8.65 13.90 -5.29
#